data_8cd3776f4566e94dba8c73e4caf6a0e4
#
_entry.id   8cd3776f4566e94dba8c73e4caf6a0e4
#
_cell.length_a   1.000
_cell.length_b   1.000
_cell.length_c   1.000
_cell.angle_alpha   90.00
_cell.angle_beta   90.00
_cell.angle_gamma   90.00
#
_symmetry.space_group_name_H-M   'P 1'
#
loop_
_entity.id
_entity.type
_entity.pdbx_description
1 polymer ?
#
loop_
_entity_poly.entity_id
_entity_poly.type
_entity_poly.pdbx_seq_one_letter_code
_entity_poly.pdbx_strand_id
1 'polypeptide(L)'
;MILYDLARRAKHVLKEYQKSRDCEYITPVRRIEKVSPPHLRRVVAMTFDDGPTDAQTNPKITDSGLTLHLLETLESFGARGTFDVIGTTEHNYPDEAGTHGSFTWGGVKFDHYPDINQDSHAGAKNKPELISRILAGGHEISNHGYRHILFGKMKMVYGEREHFNNVHEVIADIMELDSLLLDRHGYKMSLSRPPHYVDKIPDGKNSYDAYRYAGYNYMAASFDGGGWLPTGDFESDVEAMVAPLRRALEDNPDSLNGQIIFQKDGYSMARLTPVAAALPEQLKILKSYGYEVVTVSELLALSPFVDCYDEDAAALVSAGYTVAYRNNTLQPSRALIFGELITMITPPEKVNEAYRSFVDSGYSTKGLDRACAESYGLTPAHPYFIAFCVASELGIINRANKEKLSFKSPVTGELFATVMRKISPDYEFTTKPGKLLRKDVFAHIKRALIK
;
A
#
# COMPACT_ATOMS: atom_id res chain seq x y z
N MET A 1 -35.40 -7.19 4.15
CA MET A 1 -34.68 -8.42 3.72
C MET A 1 -34.27 -8.34 2.25
N ILE A 2 -35.16 -8.13 1.25
CA ILE A 2 -34.85 -8.07 -0.19
C ILE A 2 -33.83 -6.96 -0.55
N LEU A 3 -33.96 -5.75 -0.01
CA LEU A 3 -33.03 -4.63 -0.26
C LEU A 3 -31.63 -4.88 0.29
N TYR A 4 -31.50 -5.57 1.41
CA TYR A 4 -30.23 -5.95 2.01
C TYR A 4 -29.51 -7.01 1.17
N ASP A 5 -30.24 -7.98 0.66
CA ASP A 5 -29.71 -9.03 -0.23
C ASP A 5 -29.27 -8.46 -1.60
N LEU A 6 -30.03 -7.50 -2.14
CA LEU A 6 -29.66 -6.80 -3.37
C LEU A 6 -28.37 -5.96 -3.17
N ALA A 7 -28.27 -5.24 -2.07
CA ALA A 7 -27.06 -4.45 -1.75
C ALA A 7 -25.84 -5.35 -1.55
N ARG A 8 -26.00 -6.52 -0.91
CA ARG A 8 -24.92 -7.50 -0.71
C ARG A 8 -24.47 -8.13 -2.04
N ARG A 9 -25.44 -8.48 -2.93
CA ARG A 9 -25.12 -8.99 -4.28
C ARG A 9 -24.43 -7.93 -5.14
N ALA A 10 -24.91 -6.68 -5.13
CA ALA A 10 -24.28 -5.58 -5.84
C ALA A 10 -22.84 -5.32 -5.34
N LYS A 11 -22.62 -5.35 -4.02
CA LYS A 11 -21.28 -5.23 -3.42
C LYS A 11 -20.37 -6.40 -3.83
N HIS A 12 -20.91 -7.61 -3.89
CA HIS A 12 -20.15 -8.78 -4.35
C HIS A 12 -19.75 -8.65 -5.83
N VAL A 13 -20.70 -8.28 -6.72
CA VAL A 13 -20.42 -8.07 -8.15
C VAL A 13 -19.40 -6.96 -8.36
N LEU A 14 -19.50 -5.84 -7.64
CA LEU A 14 -18.52 -4.77 -7.69
C LEU A 14 -17.14 -5.23 -7.21
N LYS A 15 -17.06 -6.02 -6.16
CA LYS A 15 -15.80 -6.57 -5.64
C LYS A 15 -15.16 -7.54 -6.65
N GLU A 16 -15.94 -8.41 -7.30
CA GLU A 16 -15.43 -9.31 -8.33
C GLU A 16 -15.00 -8.56 -9.60
N TYR A 17 -15.75 -7.54 -10.01
CA TYR A 17 -15.34 -6.65 -11.11
C TYR A 17 -14.04 -5.91 -10.80
N GLN A 18 -13.87 -5.42 -9.58
CA GLN A 18 -12.67 -4.74 -9.13
C GLN A 18 -11.47 -5.70 -9.12
N LYS A 19 -11.64 -6.93 -8.61
CA LYS A 19 -10.61 -7.98 -8.67
C LYS A 19 -10.20 -8.31 -10.11
N SER A 20 -11.15 -8.37 -11.05
CA SER A 20 -10.83 -8.65 -12.45
C SER A 20 -10.00 -7.54 -13.09
N ARG A 21 -10.26 -6.28 -12.76
CA ARG A 21 -9.46 -5.13 -13.20
C ARG A 21 -8.07 -5.10 -12.58
N ASP A 22 -7.95 -5.50 -11.32
CA ASP A 22 -6.68 -5.54 -10.60
C ASP A 22 -5.72 -6.60 -11.15
N CYS A 23 -6.23 -7.56 -11.91
CA CYS A 23 -5.47 -8.60 -12.59
C CYS A 23 -5.31 -8.37 -14.10
N GLU A 24 -5.78 -7.25 -14.65
CA GLU A 24 -5.76 -7.03 -16.10
C GLU A 24 -4.38 -6.60 -16.59
N TYR A 25 -3.73 -5.69 -15.85
CA TYR A 25 -2.43 -5.09 -16.23
C TYR A 25 -1.45 -5.11 -15.08
N ILE A 26 -0.15 -5.33 -15.38
CA ILE A 26 0.92 -5.08 -14.42
C ILE A 26 1.04 -3.58 -14.17
N THR A 27 1.34 -3.20 -12.93
CA THR A 27 1.42 -1.79 -12.53
C THR A 27 2.57 -1.55 -11.55
N PRO A 28 3.16 -0.35 -11.55
CA PRO A 28 4.21 -0.02 -10.57
C PRO A 28 3.69 0.03 -9.14
N VAL A 29 2.41 0.37 -8.93
CA VAL A 29 1.79 0.41 -7.60
C VAL A 29 0.99 -0.87 -7.37
N ARG A 30 1.41 -1.66 -6.42
CA ARG A 30 0.75 -2.90 -5.98
C ARG A 30 -0.06 -2.65 -4.72
N ARG A 31 -1.18 -3.34 -4.57
CA ARG A 31 -1.95 -3.39 -3.34
C ARG A 31 -1.50 -4.59 -2.51
N ILE A 32 -0.83 -4.30 -1.41
CA ILE A 32 -0.25 -5.29 -0.52
C ILE A 32 -1.22 -5.56 0.64
N GLU A 33 -1.94 -6.66 0.60
CA GLU A 33 -2.84 -7.11 1.69
C GLU A 33 -2.25 -8.30 2.45
N LYS A 34 -1.55 -9.15 1.73
CA LYS A 34 -0.88 -10.35 2.20
C LYS A 34 0.13 -10.82 1.15
N VAL A 35 0.94 -11.78 1.54
CA VAL A 35 1.87 -12.46 0.62
C VAL A 35 1.61 -13.97 0.63
N SER A 36 2.20 -14.70 -0.34
CA SER A 36 2.27 -16.16 -0.29
C SER A 36 3.03 -16.57 0.97
N PRO A 37 2.51 -17.52 1.77
CA PRO A 37 3.16 -17.89 3.01
C PRO A 37 4.62 -18.28 2.80
N PRO A 38 5.55 -17.70 3.57
CA PRO A 38 6.94 -18.10 3.52
C PRO A 38 7.07 -19.59 3.87
N HIS A 39 7.86 -20.33 3.13
CA HIS A 39 8.14 -21.73 3.45
C HIS A 39 8.96 -21.83 4.76
N LEU A 40 8.63 -22.77 5.62
CA LEU A 40 9.32 -23.12 6.87
C LEU A 40 9.24 -22.09 8.01
N ARG A 41 8.54 -20.96 7.85
CA ARG A 41 8.36 -19.96 8.90
C ARG A 41 6.91 -19.50 8.95
N ARG A 42 6.39 -19.31 10.15
CA ARG A 42 5.12 -18.59 10.38
C ARG A 42 5.43 -17.14 10.63
N VAL A 43 5.06 -16.28 9.68
CA VAL A 43 5.36 -14.85 9.73
C VAL A 43 4.11 -14.04 9.44
N VAL A 44 3.90 -13.00 10.22
CA VAL A 44 2.77 -12.06 10.07
C VAL A 44 3.28 -10.63 10.22
N ALA A 45 2.71 -9.67 9.50
CA ALA A 45 2.97 -8.26 9.76
C ALA A 45 1.83 -7.63 10.56
N MET A 46 2.16 -6.68 11.45
CA MET A 46 1.21 -5.82 12.14
C MET A 46 1.39 -4.38 11.74
N THR A 47 0.30 -3.68 11.45
CA THR A 47 0.30 -2.24 11.10
C THR A 47 -0.51 -1.45 12.10
N PHE A 48 -0.07 -0.24 12.42
CA PHE A 48 -0.65 0.65 13.43
C PHE A 48 -0.92 2.01 12.82
N ASP A 49 -2.20 2.36 12.64
CA ASP A 49 -2.63 3.57 11.94
C ASP A 49 -2.90 4.73 12.90
N ASP A 50 -2.82 5.95 12.35
CA ASP A 50 -3.24 7.23 12.94
C ASP A 50 -2.30 7.82 14.01
N GLY A 51 -1.17 7.17 14.28
CA GLY A 51 -0.14 7.69 15.20
C GLY A 51 0.89 8.63 14.52
N PRO A 52 1.96 9.02 15.24
CA PRO A 52 2.20 8.70 16.64
C PRO A 52 1.45 9.62 17.61
N THR A 53 1.22 9.15 18.84
CA THR A 53 0.64 9.98 19.90
C THR A 53 1.30 9.72 21.26
N ASP A 54 1.54 10.79 22.05
CA ASP A 54 1.95 10.70 23.43
C ASP A 54 0.77 10.81 24.42
N ALA A 55 -0.46 10.89 23.90
CA ALA A 55 -1.64 10.92 24.72
C ALA A 55 -1.77 9.63 25.55
N GLN A 56 -2.03 9.80 26.84
CA GLN A 56 -2.32 8.71 27.76
C GLN A 56 -3.77 8.26 27.57
N THR A 57 -3.99 7.37 26.60
CA THR A 57 -5.34 6.97 26.18
C THR A 57 -5.94 5.87 27.05
N ASN A 58 -5.15 5.21 27.91
CA ASN A 58 -5.62 4.20 28.82
C ASN A 58 -4.82 4.17 30.13
N PRO A 59 -5.11 5.07 31.10
CA PRO A 59 -4.38 5.16 32.37
C PRO A 59 -4.58 3.96 33.30
N LYS A 60 -5.49 3.04 32.98
CA LYS A 60 -5.64 1.76 33.73
C LYS A 60 -4.61 0.72 33.31
N ILE A 61 -4.01 0.87 32.12
CA ILE A 61 -3.09 -0.11 31.53
C ILE A 61 -1.65 0.42 31.56
N THR A 62 -1.46 1.71 31.29
CA THR A 62 -0.13 2.32 31.15
C THR A 62 -0.13 3.77 31.62
N ASP A 63 0.98 4.19 32.18
CA ASP A 63 1.27 5.60 32.49
C ASP A 63 1.94 6.32 31.31
N SER A 64 2.36 5.58 30.29
CA SER A 64 2.96 6.10 29.06
C SER A 64 1.91 6.54 28.05
N GLY A 65 2.30 7.38 27.09
CA GLY A 65 1.50 7.63 25.88
C GLY A 65 1.34 6.35 25.03
N LEU A 66 0.29 6.32 24.21
CA LEU A 66 -0.10 5.09 23.51
C LEU A 66 1.01 4.54 22.64
N THR A 67 1.59 5.34 21.75
CA THR A 67 2.64 4.86 20.83
C THR A 67 3.83 4.27 21.58
N LEU A 68 4.28 4.91 22.66
CA LEU A 68 5.39 4.39 23.45
C LEU A 68 5.04 3.05 24.09
N HIS A 69 3.83 2.91 24.63
CA HIS A 69 3.35 1.63 25.19
C HIS A 69 3.30 0.51 24.14
N LEU A 70 2.84 0.80 22.93
CA LEU A 70 2.83 -0.19 21.84
C LEU A 70 4.25 -0.62 21.46
N LEU A 71 5.20 0.34 21.38
CA LEU A 71 6.61 0.05 21.07
C LEU A 71 7.26 -0.84 22.14
N GLU A 72 7.08 -0.49 23.43
CA GLU A 72 7.60 -1.28 24.55
C GLU A 72 6.98 -2.69 24.59
N THR A 73 5.69 -2.79 24.28
CA THR A 73 5.01 -4.08 24.16
C THR A 73 5.61 -4.92 23.03
N LEU A 74 5.74 -4.38 21.83
CA LEU A 74 6.36 -5.08 20.69
C LEU A 74 7.79 -5.53 21.02
N GLU A 75 8.60 -4.64 21.60
CA GLU A 75 9.99 -4.92 21.98
C GLU A 75 10.07 -6.11 22.99
N SER A 76 9.16 -6.17 23.97
CA SER A 76 9.11 -7.25 24.97
C SER A 76 8.84 -8.64 24.38
N PHE A 77 8.23 -8.69 23.19
CA PHE A 77 8.00 -9.93 22.45
C PHE A 77 9.03 -10.18 21.33
N GLY A 78 9.97 -9.26 21.11
CA GLY A 78 10.91 -9.29 19.97
C GLY A 78 10.21 -9.08 18.63
N ALA A 79 9.08 -8.38 18.63
CA ALA A 79 8.24 -8.10 17.49
C ALA A 79 8.56 -6.72 16.87
N ARG A 80 8.37 -6.58 15.56
CA ARG A 80 8.46 -5.29 14.85
C ARG A 80 7.19 -5.05 14.08
N GLY A 81 6.71 -3.80 14.09
CA GLY A 81 5.49 -3.38 13.38
C GLY A 81 5.76 -2.29 12.36
N THR A 82 4.78 -2.04 11.50
CA THR A 82 4.74 -0.91 10.57
C THR A 82 3.77 0.12 11.07
N PHE A 83 4.26 1.32 11.39
CA PHE A 83 3.45 2.43 11.88
C PHE A 83 3.03 3.31 10.70
N ASP A 84 1.74 3.38 10.43
CA ASP A 84 1.16 4.19 9.37
C ASP A 84 0.85 5.57 9.93
N VAL A 85 1.86 6.46 9.88
CA VAL A 85 1.86 7.71 10.62
C VAL A 85 1.17 8.83 9.86
N ILE A 86 0.65 9.79 10.61
CA ILE A 86 0.13 11.06 10.13
C ILE A 86 1.10 12.20 10.49
N GLY A 87 0.99 13.33 9.77
CA GLY A 87 1.84 14.50 10.06
C GLY A 87 1.33 15.33 11.23
N THR A 88 0.02 15.63 11.21
CA THR A 88 -0.66 16.50 12.20
C THR A 88 -2.12 16.08 12.35
N THR A 89 -2.69 16.36 13.51
CA THR A 89 -4.13 16.17 13.79
C THR A 89 -4.93 17.47 13.76
N GLU A 90 -4.29 18.62 13.47
CA GLU A 90 -4.86 19.95 13.51
C GLU A 90 -6.22 20.07 12.79
N HIS A 91 -6.39 19.36 11.67
CA HIS A 91 -7.64 19.31 10.90
C HIS A 91 -8.73 18.43 11.52
N ASN A 92 -8.35 17.47 12.36
CA ASN A 92 -9.26 16.53 13.00
C ASN A 92 -9.45 16.83 14.48
N TYR A 93 -8.40 17.29 15.15
CA TYR A 93 -8.36 17.57 16.59
C TYR A 93 -7.61 18.87 16.86
N PRO A 94 -8.20 20.03 16.56
CA PRO A 94 -7.60 21.29 16.96
C PRO A 94 -7.52 21.36 18.49
N ASP A 95 -6.46 22.00 19.01
CA ASP A 95 -6.24 22.19 20.45
C ASP A 95 -7.29 23.07 21.12
N GLU A 96 -8.09 23.81 20.30
CA GLU A 96 -9.12 24.72 20.78
C GLU A 96 -10.50 24.05 20.77
N ALA A 97 -11.14 23.99 21.93
CA ALA A 97 -12.51 23.55 22.06
C ALA A 97 -13.49 24.42 21.25
N GLY A 98 -14.47 23.80 20.59
CA GLY A 98 -15.48 24.51 19.77
C GLY A 98 -15.05 24.80 18.34
N THR A 99 -13.80 24.53 17.98
CA THR A 99 -13.32 24.55 16.61
C THR A 99 -13.73 23.29 15.87
N HIS A 100 -13.43 23.21 14.59
CA HIS A 100 -13.84 22.08 13.76
C HIS A 100 -13.36 20.79 14.40
N GLY A 101 -14.29 19.93 14.81
CA GLY A 101 -13.85 18.70 15.21
C GLY A 101 -14.49 17.67 16.00
N SER A 102 -15.19 17.62 16.95
CA SER A 102 -15.42 16.43 17.78
C SER A 102 -16.86 16.27 18.28
N PHE A 103 -17.13 15.16 18.96
CA PHE A 103 -18.40 14.96 19.66
C PHE A 103 -18.71 16.08 20.67
N THR A 104 -17.69 16.68 21.26
CA THR A 104 -17.79 17.73 22.25
C THR A 104 -17.50 19.11 21.72
N TRP A 105 -16.95 19.23 20.49
CA TRP A 105 -16.48 20.47 19.89
C TRP A 105 -17.36 20.92 18.72
N GLY A 106 -18.13 21.96 18.90
CA GLY A 106 -18.92 22.60 17.84
C GLY A 106 -20.06 21.79 17.24
N GLY A 107 -20.44 20.67 17.84
CA GLY A 107 -21.58 19.85 17.39
C GLY A 107 -21.29 18.95 16.19
N VAL A 108 -20.07 18.93 15.68
CA VAL A 108 -19.64 17.99 14.64
C VAL A 108 -19.18 16.69 15.29
N LYS A 109 -19.72 15.58 14.81
CA LYS A 109 -19.34 14.25 15.31
C LYS A 109 -18.07 13.78 14.61
N PHE A 110 -17.09 13.38 15.41
CA PHE A 110 -15.81 12.79 14.95
C PHE A 110 -15.76 11.29 15.20
N ASP A 111 -14.91 10.65 14.45
CA ASP A 111 -14.61 9.21 14.59
C ASP A 111 -13.57 8.92 15.66
N HIS A 112 -13.32 9.86 16.56
CA HIS A 112 -12.32 9.74 17.62
C HIS A 112 -12.80 10.37 18.92
N TYR A 113 -12.17 9.98 20.02
CA TYR A 113 -12.43 10.60 21.30
C TYR A 113 -11.57 11.87 21.48
N PRO A 114 -12.14 13.07 21.42
CA PRO A 114 -11.38 14.31 21.24
C PRO A 114 -10.60 14.77 22.48
N ASP A 115 -11.07 14.41 23.67
CA ASP A 115 -10.44 14.86 24.92
C ASP A 115 -9.04 14.25 25.13
N ILE A 116 -8.68 13.24 24.34
CA ILE A 116 -7.42 12.50 24.47
C ILE A 116 -6.46 12.82 23.32
N ASN A 117 -6.97 13.22 22.16
CA ASN A 117 -6.19 13.38 20.94
C ASN A 117 -6.18 14.83 20.46
N GLN A 118 -5.53 15.71 21.19
CA GLN A 118 -5.25 17.07 20.75
C GLN A 118 -4.06 17.08 19.78
N ASP A 119 -3.97 18.10 18.92
CA ASP A 119 -2.89 18.19 17.93
C ASP A 119 -1.52 18.21 18.58
N SER A 120 -1.35 18.93 19.70
CA SER A 120 -0.10 18.98 20.49
C SER A 120 0.36 17.60 20.98
N HIS A 121 -0.51 16.60 21.03
CA HIS A 121 -0.21 15.24 21.48
C HIS A 121 0.03 14.24 20.34
N ALA A 122 -0.16 14.60 19.09
CA ALA A 122 -0.15 13.64 18.00
C ALA A 122 0.52 14.16 16.71
N GLY A 123 0.86 13.22 15.84
CA GLY A 123 1.45 13.46 14.54
C GLY A 123 2.97 13.62 14.53
N ALA A 124 3.59 13.26 13.42
CA ALA A 124 5.05 13.28 13.24
C ALA A 124 5.66 14.70 13.36
N LYS A 125 4.88 15.74 13.02
CA LYS A 125 5.28 17.14 13.16
C LYS A 125 5.53 17.50 14.62
N ASN A 126 4.62 17.10 15.51
CA ASN A 126 4.59 17.49 16.93
C ASN A 126 5.35 16.51 17.82
N LYS A 127 5.54 15.26 17.35
CA LYS A 127 6.17 14.16 18.12
C LYS A 127 7.38 13.55 17.40
N PRO A 128 8.39 14.35 17.03
CA PRO A 128 9.58 13.83 16.33
C PRO A 128 10.37 12.83 17.18
N GLU A 129 10.30 12.92 18.51
CA GLU A 129 10.91 11.96 19.43
C GLU A 129 10.29 10.58 19.33
N LEU A 130 8.97 10.46 19.11
CA LEU A 130 8.30 9.17 18.89
C LEU A 130 8.67 8.59 17.54
N ILE A 131 8.80 9.41 16.48
CA ILE A 131 9.34 8.97 15.19
C ILE A 131 10.74 8.37 15.36
N SER A 132 11.63 9.08 16.08
CA SER A 132 12.98 8.58 16.39
C SER A 132 12.93 7.26 17.17
N ARG A 133 12.01 7.10 18.10
CA ARG A 133 11.85 5.88 18.91
C ARG A 133 11.32 4.71 18.08
N ILE A 134 10.36 4.94 17.17
CA ILE A 134 9.88 3.93 16.20
C ILE A 134 11.05 3.41 15.36
N LEU A 135 11.83 4.31 14.75
CA LEU A 135 12.95 3.93 13.89
C LEU A 135 14.08 3.24 14.65
N ALA A 136 14.42 3.73 15.86
CA ALA A 136 15.45 3.13 16.71
C ALA A 136 15.10 1.72 17.18
N GLY A 137 13.79 1.40 17.32
CA GLY A 137 13.29 0.06 17.61
C GLY A 137 13.30 -0.90 16.42
N GLY A 138 13.74 -0.44 15.24
CA GLY A 138 13.73 -1.25 14.01
C GLY A 138 12.34 -1.44 13.40
N HIS A 139 11.37 -0.62 13.80
CA HIS A 139 10.04 -0.59 13.20
C HIS A 139 10.07 0.16 11.87
N GLU A 140 9.05 -0.06 11.05
CA GLU A 140 8.86 0.62 9.78
C GLU A 140 7.83 1.74 9.91
N ILE A 141 8.00 2.80 9.12
CA ILE A 141 7.03 3.88 9.00
C ILE A 141 6.45 3.89 7.59
N SER A 142 5.13 4.01 7.49
CA SER A 142 4.38 4.23 6.25
C SER A 142 3.58 5.54 6.32
N ASN A 143 3.08 6.00 5.19
CA ASN A 143 2.44 7.30 5.03
C ASN A 143 0.92 7.20 5.08
N HIS A 144 0.30 7.77 6.12
CA HIS A 144 -1.16 7.83 6.29
C HIS A 144 -1.75 9.22 5.96
N GLY A 145 -1.01 10.04 5.21
CA GLY A 145 -1.32 11.43 4.92
C GLY A 145 -0.78 12.39 5.98
N TYR A 146 -0.44 13.60 5.55
CA TYR A 146 0.08 14.61 6.48
C TYR A 146 -1.02 15.14 7.41
N ARG A 147 -2.21 15.45 6.85
CA ARG A 147 -3.34 16.04 7.59
C ARG A 147 -4.43 15.05 7.97
N HIS A 148 -4.29 13.77 7.62
CA HIS A 148 -5.32 12.76 7.80
C HIS A 148 -6.69 13.14 7.19
N ILE A 149 -6.67 13.87 6.07
CA ILE A 149 -7.85 14.25 5.29
C ILE A 149 -8.21 13.12 4.32
N LEU A 150 -9.51 12.90 4.08
CA LEU A 150 -9.98 11.89 3.14
C LEU A 150 -9.52 12.22 1.70
N PHE A 151 -9.05 11.22 0.95
CA PHE A 151 -8.66 11.43 -0.45
C PHE A 151 -9.86 11.81 -1.33
N GLY A 152 -11.06 11.49 -0.90
CA GLY A 152 -12.27 11.87 -1.59
C GLY A 152 -13.51 11.74 -0.74
N LYS A 153 -14.66 11.98 -1.35
CA LYS A 153 -15.95 12.00 -0.65
C LYS A 153 -16.31 10.64 -0.09
N MET A 154 -16.60 10.61 1.19
CA MET A 154 -17.18 9.46 1.86
C MET A 154 -18.31 9.90 2.77
N LYS A 155 -19.46 9.23 2.68
CA LYS A 155 -20.57 9.46 3.60
C LYS A 155 -20.29 8.66 4.88
N MET A 156 -19.99 9.36 5.95
CA MET A 156 -19.78 8.80 7.27
C MET A 156 -21.07 8.79 8.09
N VAL A 157 -21.12 7.94 9.11
CA VAL A 157 -22.28 7.84 10.02
C VAL A 157 -22.49 9.15 10.79
N TYR A 158 -21.42 9.90 11.02
CA TYR A 158 -21.39 11.16 11.79
C TYR A 158 -21.32 12.42 10.92
N GLY A 159 -21.50 12.32 9.60
CA GLY A 159 -21.57 13.47 8.68
C GLY A 159 -20.48 13.47 7.60
N GLU A 160 -20.38 14.59 6.90
CA GLU A 160 -19.34 14.79 5.89
C GLU A 160 -18.02 15.18 6.57
N ARG A 161 -16.92 14.55 6.08
CA ARG A 161 -15.56 14.86 6.47
C ARG A 161 -14.90 15.73 5.41
N GLU A 162 -13.90 16.49 5.81
CA GLU A 162 -13.01 17.17 4.89
C GLU A 162 -12.34 16.16 3.94
N HIS A 163 -12.23 16.53 2.67
CA HIS A 163 -11.65 15.69 1.62
C HIS A 163 -10.96 16.56 0.57
N PHE A 164 -10.00 15.95 -0.11
CA PHE A 164 -9.35 16.58 -1.26
C PHE A 164 -10.26 16.58 -2.49
N ASN A 165 -10.04 17.54 -3.41
CA ASN A 165 -10.81 17.68 -4.63
C ASN A 165 -10.13 17.11 -5.85
N ASN A 166 -8.81 17.01 -5.83
CA ASN A 166 -8.00 16.55 -6.96
C ASN A 166 -6.75 15.82 -6.48
N VAL A 167 -6.12 15.08 -7.41
CA VAL A 167 -4.94 14.27 -7.12
C VAL A 167 -3.71 15.08 -6.72
N HIS A 168 -3.58 16.32 -7.18
CA HIS A 168 -2.42 17.17 -6.82
C HIS A 168 -2.46 17.58 -5.35
N GLU A 169 -3.66 17.82 -4.79
CA GLU A 169 -3.83 18.06 -3.36
C GLU A 169 -3.44 16.83 -2.53
N VAL A 170 -3.83 15.64 -2.97
CA VAL A 170 -3.42 14.39 -2.32
C VAL A 170 -1.91 14.19 -2.40
N ILE A 171 -1.31 14.42 -3.59
CA ILE A 171 0.14 14.32 -3.77
C ILE A 171 0.88 15.31 -2.85
N ALA A 172 0.42 16.56 -2.80
CA ALA A 172 1.02 17.57 -1.94
C ALA A 172 1.01 17.14 -0.46
N ASP A 173 -0.12 16.61 0.01
CA ASP A 173 -0.30 16.14 1.39
C ASP A 173 0.63 14.96 1.74
N ILE A 174 0.67 13.91 0.92
CA ILE A 174 1.54 12.76 1.18
C ILE A 174 3.03 13.12 1.04
N MET A 175 3.39 14.02 0.12
CA MET A 175 4.77 14.46 -0.06
C MET A 175 5.24 15.42 1.04
N GLU A 176 4.32 16.15 1.69
CA GLU A 176 4.65 16.97 2.86
C GLU A 176 5.11 16.09 4.03
N LEU A 177 4.43 14.96 4.28
CA LEU A 177 4.87 14.01 5.29
C LEU A 177 6.20 13.32 4.90
N ASP A 178 6.34 12.94 3.63
CA ASP A 178 7.58 12.31 3.13
C ASP A 178 8.79 13.23 3.32
N SER A 179 8.64 14.52 2.96
CA SER A 179 9.67 15.53 3.16
C SER A 179 9.99 15.76 4.63
N LEU A 180 8.95 15.82 5.48
CA LEU A 180 9.16 15.99 6.94
C LEU A 180 10.02 14.86 7.52
N LEU A 181 9.74 13.60 7.15
CA LEU A 181 10.48 12.44 7.66
C LEU A 181 11.89 12.35 7.05
N LEU A 182 12.02 12.66 5.77
CA LEU A 182 13.32 12.69 5.10
C LEU A 182 14.24 13.77 5.72
N ASP A 183 13.73 14.99 5.91
CA ASP A 183 14.51 16.13 6.39
C ASP A 183 14.91 15.98 7.86
N ARG A 184 14.01 15.47 8.71
CA ARG A 184 14.25 15.37 10.15
C ARG A 184 14.93 14.08 10.59
N HIS A 185 14.68 12.97 9.87
CA HIS A 185 15.08 11.63 10.30
C HIS A 185 15.89 10.87 9.23
N GLY A 186 16.08 11.44 8.02
CA GLY A 186 16.73 10.75 6.91
C GLY A 186 15.97 9.51 6.43
N TYR A 187 14.68 9.41 6.76
CA TYR A 187 13.87 8.24 6.47
C TYR A 187 12.98 8.45 5.25
N LYS A 188 13.06 7.51 4.30
CA LYS A 188 12.23 7.51 3.09
C LYS A 188 11.19 6.40 3.16
N MET A 189 9.94 6.77 3.07
CA MET A 189 8.82 5.84 3.03
C MET A 189 8.68 5.16 1.65
N SER A 190 8.06 3.98 1.63
CA SER A 190 7.76 3.22 0.42
C SER A 190 6.34 2.64 0.39
N LEU A 191 5.60 2.83 1.46
CA LEU A 191 4.26 2.32 1.67
C LEU A 191 3.32 3.46 2.09
N SER A 192 2.06 3.37 1.69
CA SER A 192 1.01 4.28 2.14
C SER A 192 -0.34 3.59 2.17
N ARG A 193 -1.17 4.00 3.11
CA ARG A 193 -2.59 3.62 3.24
C ARG A 193 -3.42 4.90 3.24
N PRO A 194 -4.47 5.03 2.40
CA PRO A 194 -5.28 6.23 2.44
C PRO A 194 -6.14 6.25 3.71
N PRO A 195 -6.36 7.42 4.34
CA PRO A 195 -7.26 7.56 5.46
C PRO A 195 -8.62 6.92 5.16
N HIS A 196 -9.12 6.09 6.09
CA HIS A 196 -10.37 5.33 5.96
C HIS A 196 -10.49 4.45 4.70
N TYR A 197 -9.39 4.09 4.03
CA TYR A 197 -9.38 3.37 2.76
C TYR A 197 -10.17 4.07 1.64
N VAL A 198 -10.24 5.40 1.66
CA VAL A 198 -10.92 6.18 0.62
C VAL A 198 -10.02 6.39 -0.58
N ASP A 199 -10.26 5.60 -1.62
CA ASP A 199 -9.40 5.55 -2.82
C ASP A 199 -9.76 6.58 -3.90
N LYS A 200 -11.06 6.87 -4.07
CA LYS A 200 -11.56 7.69 -5.19
C LYS A 200 -11.40 9.16 -4.89
N ILE A 201 -10.79 9.88 -5.81
CA ILE A 201 -10.63 11.33 -5.79
C ILE A 201 -11.69 11.98 -6.70
N PRO A 202 -12.26 13.14 -6.36
CA PRO A 202 -13.35 13.77 -7.12
C PRO A 202 -13.01 14.10 -8.59
N ASP A 203 -11.76 14.34 -8.93
CA ASP A 203 -11.26 14.58 -10.30
C ASP A 203 -11.22 13.32 -11.20
N GLY A 204 -11.71 12.19 -10.72
CA GLY A 204 -11.73 10.91 -11.43
C GLY A 204 -10.43 10.11 -11.31
N LYS A 205 -9.45 10.58 -10.57
CA LYS A 205 -8.24 9.86 -10.18
C LYS A 205 -8.48 9.01 -8.93
N ASN A 206 -7.43 8.36 -8.44
CA ASN A 206 -7.50 7.55 -7.24
C ASN A 206 -6.13 7.51 -6.51
N SER A 207 -6.10 6.90 -5.33
CA SER A 207 -4.88 6.76 -4.52
C SER A 207 -3.69 6.16 -5.28
N TYR A 208 -3.92 5.24 -6.22
CA TYR A 208 -2.84 4.64 -7.01
C TYR A 208 -2.15 5.65 -7.94
N ASP A 209 -2.87 6.66 -8.43
CA ASP A 209 -2.27 7.75 -9.22
C ASP A 209 -1.31 8.57 -8.35
N ALA A 210 -1.73 8.93 -7.13
CA ALA A 210 -0.89 9.65 -6.17
C ALA A 210 0.31 8.81 -5.71
N TYR A 211 0.09 7.53 -5.38
CA TYR A 211 1.15 6.62 -4.94
C TYR A 211 2.17 6.33 -6.03
N ARG A 212 1.75 6.25 -7.28
CA ARG A 212 2.68 6.15 -8.41
C ARG A 212 3.61 7.36 -8.51
N TYR A 213 3.09 8.57 -8.26
CA TYR A 213 3.89 9.80 -8.22
C TYR A 213 4.92 9.76 -7.08
N ALA A 214 4.50 9.39 -5.88
CA ALA A 214 5.36 9.29 -4.71
C ALA A 214 6.36 8.12 -4.77
N GLY A 215 6.06 7.06 -5.53
CA GLY A 215 6.82 5.82 -5.57
C GLY A 215 6.44 4.83 -4.47
N TYR A 216 5.21 4.90 -3.97
CA TYR A 216 4.70 4.03 -2.91
C TYR A 216 3.93 2.82 -3.45
N ASN A 217 3.93 1.73 -2.68
CA ASN A 217 2.91 0.71 -2.79
C ASN A 217 1.73 1.02 -1.86
N TYR A 218 0.55 0.56 -2.23
CA TYR A 218 -0.64 0.65 -1.41
C TYR A 218 -0.57 -0.43 -0.33
N MET A 219 -0.39 -0.03 0.94
CA MET A 219 -0.45 -0.93 2.08
C MET A 219 -1.91 -1.13 2.48
N ALA A 220 -2.39 -2.36 2.39
CA ALA A 220 -3.69 -2.75 2.90
C ALA A 220 -3.55 -3.79 4.01
N ALA A 221 -4.64 -4.34 4.48
CA ALA A 221 -4.65 -5.42 5.45
C ALA A 221 -5.61 -6.52 5.01
N SER A 222 -5.27 -7.75 5.35
CA SER A 222 -6.11 -8.92 5.11
C SER A 222 -6.82 -9.41 6.37
N PHE A 223 -6.38 -8.95 7.54
CA PHE A 223 -6.97 -9.26 8.83
C PHE A 223 -7.24 -7.96 9.60
N ASP A 224 -8.51 -7.73 9.96
CA ASP A 224 -8.92 -6.60 10.80
C ASP A 224 -8.66 -6.96 12.27
N GLY A 225 -7.71 -6.26 12.91
CA GLY A 225 -7.39 -6.43 14.32
C GLY A 225 -8.43 -5.82 15.27
N GLY A 226 -9.43 -5.11 14.76
CA GLY A 226 -10.51 -4.50 15.54
C GLY A 226 -10.11 -3.24 16.31
N GLY A 227 -10.89 -2.92 17.34
CA GLY A 227 -10.60 -1.83 18.29
C GLY A 227 -11.06 -0.45 17.84
N TRP A 228 -11.58 -0.30 16.63
CA TRP A 228 -12.01 0.99 16.08
C TRP A 228 -13.51 1.29 16.27
N LEU A 229 -14.33 0.28 16.60
CA LEU A 229 -15.74 0.43 16.95
C LEU A 229 -15.98 -0.02 18.39
N PRO A 230 -16.18 0.91 19.37
CA PRO A 230 -16.41 0.55 20.76
C PRO A 230 -17.79 -0.06 20.95
N THR A 231 -17.85 -1.06 21.83
CA THR A 231 -19.11 -1.64 22.31
C THR A 231 -19.70 -0.86 23.49
N GLY A 232 -18.90 -0.01 24.13
CA GLY A 232 -19.22 0.72 25.35
C GLY A 232 -18.72 0.05 26.62
N ASP A 233 -18.16 -1.17 26.52
CA ASP A 233 -17.53 -1.90 27.59
C ASP A 233 -16.08 -2.26 27.22
N PHE A 234 -15.13 -1.83 28.04
CA PHE A 234 -13.70 -1.97 27.76
C PHE A 234 -13.26 -3.43 27.57
N GLU A 235 -13.72 -4.33 28.44
CA GLU A 235 -13.33 -5.74 28.36
C GLU A 235 -13.89 -6.41 27.09
N SER A 236 -15.11 -6.05 26.70
CA SER A 236 -15.72 -6.48 25.45
C SER A 236 -14.98 -5.95 24.25
N ASP A 237 -14.46 -4.72 24.29
CA ASP A 237 -13.68 -4.11 23.22
C ASP A 237 -12.32 -4.82 23.07
N VAL A 238 -11.66 -5.18 24.17
CA VAL A 238 -10.42 -5.97 24.17
C VAL A 238 -10.67 -7.37 23.60
N GLU A 239 -11.72 -8.06 24.05
CA GLU A 239 -12.04 -9.41 23.54
C GLU A 239 -12.42 -9.37 22.05
N ALA A 240 -13.09 -8.32 21.60
CA ALA A 240 -13.39 -8.13 20.17
C ALA A 240 -12.13 -8.04 19.29
N MET A 241 -11.00 -7.59 19.84
CA MET A 241 -9.71 -7.58 19.16
C MET A 241 -8.97 -8.92 19.23
N VAL A 242 -9.09 -9.64 20.35
CA VAL A 242 -8.31 -10.86 20.62
C VAL A 242 -9.01 -12.11 20.11
N ALA A 243 -10.33 -12.24 20.29
CA ALA A 243 -11.06 -13.46 19.95
C ALA A 243 -11.03 -13.84 18.47
N PRO A 244 -11.13 -12.91 17.50
CA PRO A 244 -11.03 -13.27 16.07
C PRO A 244 -9.68 -13.90 15.71
N LEU A 245 -8.57 -13.35 16.25
CA LEU A 245 -7.23 -13.87 16.04
C LEU A 245 -7.06 -15.25 16.67
N ARG A 246 -7.51 -15.42 17.91
CA ARG A 246 -7.49 -16.70 18.63
C ARG A 246 -8.24 -17.78 17.85
N ARG A 247 -9.49 -17.52 17.45
CA ARG A 247 -10.31 -18.47 16.68
C ARG A 247 -9.68 -18.83 15.34
N ALA A 248 -9.14 -17.85 14.61
CA ALA A 248 -8.49 -18.12 13.33
C ALA A 248 -7.33 -19.12 13.46
N LEU A 249 -6.54 -19.00 14.54
CA LEU A 249 -5.41 -19.91 14.80
C LEU A 249 -5.83 -21.27 15.40
N GLU A 250 -6.91 -21.30 16.18
CA GLU A 250 -7.52 -22.55 16.67
C GLU A 250 -8.10 -23.37 15.51
N ASP A 251 -8.78 -22.70 14.57
CA ASP A 251 -9.34 -23.34 13.38
C ASP A 251 -8.25 -23.82 12.40
N ASN A 252 -7.23 -23.00 12.19
CA ASN A 252 -6.08 -23.34 11.36
C ASN A 252 -4.83 -22.59 11.84
N PRO A 253 -3.83 -23.30 12.42
CA PRO A 253 -2.59 -22.71 12.93
C PRO A 253 -1.76 -21.93 11.89
N ASP A 254 -2.01 -22.11 10.58
CA ASP A 254 -1.31 -21.40 9.49
C ASP A 254 -2.16 -20.27 8.89
N SER A 255 -3.36 -20.01 9.39
CA SER A 255 -4.31 -19.07 8.81
C SER A 255 -3.81 -17.63 8.69
N LEU A 256 -2.93 -17.21 9.59
CA LEU A 256 -2.36 -15.85 9.62
C LEU A 256 -0.99 -15.75 8.91
N ASN A 257 -0.46 -16.86 8.39
CA ASN A 257 0.86 -16.85 7.75
C ASN A 257 0.83 -16.00 6.46
N GLY A 258 1.74 -15.03 6.38
CA GLY A 258 1.80 -14.08 5.26
C GLY A 258 0.74 -12.98 5.29
N GLN A 259 -0.09 -12.89 6.34
CA GLN A 259 -1.13 -11.87 6.48
C GLN A 259 -0.58 -10.55 7.02
N ILE A 260 -1.33 -9.46 6.77
CA ILE A 260 -1.12 -8.16 7.40
C ILE A 260 -2.31 -7.89 8.32
N ILE A 261 -2.03 -7.70 9.60
CA ILE A 261 -3.02 -7.39 10.65
C ILE A 261 -3.09 -5.87 10.81
N PHE A 262 -4.29 -5.32 10.73
CA PHE A 262 -4.58 -3.92 10.98
C PHE A 262 -4.81 -3.66 12.45
N GLN A 263 -4.21 -2.58 12.99
CA GLN A 263 -4.39 -2.05 14.35
C GLN A 263 -4.45 -0.51 14.30
N LYS A 264 -4.72 0.11 15.44
CA LYS A 264 -4.69 1.56 15.61
C LYS A 264 -3.58 1.99 16.56
N ASP A 265 -2.88 3.08 16.22
CA ASP A 265 -1.93 3.81 17.08
C ASP A 265 -2.36 5.26 17.20
N GLY A 266 -3.47 5.50 17.79
CA GLY A 266 -4.06 6.83 17.88
C GLY A 266 -5.56 6.70 17.86
N TYR A 267 -6.17 7.64 17.27
CA TYR A 267 -7.59 7.83 17.14
C TYR A 267 -8.48 6.63 17.47
N SER A 268 -9.12 6.65 18.62
CA SER A 268 -10.08 5.65 19.03
C SER A 268 -11.42 6.31 19.32
N MET A 269 -12.50 5.67 18.91
CA MET A 269 -13.84 6.07 19.32
C MET A 269 -14.14 5.67 20.78
N ALA A 270 -13.35 4.76 21.35
CA ALA A 270 -13.41 4.41 22.75
C ALA A 270 -12.67 5.42 23.62
N ARG A 271 -13.22 5.76 24.78
CA ARG A 271 -12.55 6.60 25.77
C ARG A 271 -11.28 5.96 26.32
N LEU A 272 -11.30 4.63 26.48
CA LEU A 272 -10.14 3.84 26.85
C LEU A 272 -9.72 3.01 25.63
N THR A 273 -8.53 3.20 25.15
CA THR A 273 -8.01 2.55 23.95
C THR A 273 -7.81 1.05 24.19
N PRO A 274 -8.59 0.16 23.55
CA PRO A 274 -8.51 -1.27 23.83
C PRO A 274 -7.22 -1.91 23.34
N VAL A 275 -6.57 -1.35 22.30
CA VAL A 275 -5.33 -1.89 21.73
C VAL A 275 -4.20 -1.98 22.76
N ALA A 276 -4.15 -1.07 23.73
CA ALA A 276 -3.15 -1.09 24.80
C ALA A 276 -3.18 -2.39 25.63
N ALA A 277 -4.37 -2.97 25.83
CA ALA A 277 -4.54 -4.25 26.53
C ALA A 277 -4.58 -5.45 25.56
N ALA A 278 -5.11 -5.27 24.37
CA ALA A 278 -5.26 -6.36 23.39
C ALA A 278 -3.93 -6.79 22.77
N LEU A 279 -3.03 -5.85 22.47
CA LEU A 279 -1.76 -6.14 21.79
C LEU A 279 -0.90 -7.19 22.52
N PRO A 280 -0.63 -7.08 23.84
CA PRO A 280 0.17 -8.10 24.54
C PRO A 280 -0.49 -9.49 24.47
N GLU A 281 -1.82 -9.60 24.53
CA GLU A 281 -2.52 -10.87 24.42
C GLU A 281 -2.45 -11.45 22.99
N GLN A 282 -2.60 -10.61 21.97
CA GLN A 282 -2.45 -11.02 20.58
C GLN A 282 -1.03 -11.53 20.30
N LEU A 283 0.00 -10.81 20.76
CA LEU A 283 1.41 -11.22 20.59
C LEU A 283 1.72 -12.52 21.33
N LYS A 284 1.17 -12.72 22.53
CA LYS A 284 1.30 -13.97 23.29
C LYS A 284 0.68 -15.15 22.53
N ILE A 285 -0.51 -14.97 21.97
CA ILE A 285 -1.18 -16.00 21.15
C ILE A 285 -0.32 -16.29 19.90
N LEU A 286 0.06 -15.28 19.13
CA LEU A 286 0.91 -15.45 17.94
C LEU A 286 2.19 -16.22 18.27
N LYS A 287 2.88 -15.83 19.34
CA LYS A 287 4.11 -16.50 19.79
C LYS A 287 3.87 -17.96 20.17
N SER A 288 2.73 -18.28 20.81
CA SER A 288 2.39 -19.66 21.21
C SER A 288 2.17 -20.58 20.01
N TYR A 289 1.77 -20.03 18.86
CA TYR A 289 1.67 -20.75 17.57
C TYR A 289 2.95 -20.66 16.73
N GLY A 290 4.03 -20.07 17.25
CA GLY A 290 5.31 -19.96 16.58
C GLY A 290 5.39 -18.90 15.50
N TYR A 291 4.54 -17.87 15.55
CA TYR A 291 4.61 -16.73 14.64
C TYR A 291 5.70 -15.74 15.03
N GLU A 292 6.40 -15.24 14.02
CA GLU A 292 7.21 -14.04 14.11
C GLU A 292 6.39 -12.84 13.58
N VAL A 293 6.45 -11.72 14.30
CA VAL A 293 5.81 -10.47 13.87
C VAL A 293 6.89 -9.55 13.33
N VAL A 294 6.76 -9.19 12.06
CA VAL A 294 7.74 -8.43 11.28
C VAL A 294 7.10 -7.19 10.66
N THR A 295 7.92 -6.29 10.10
CA THR A 295 7.42 -5.17 9.31
C THR A 295 6.85 -5.63 7.97
N VAL A 296 6.05 -4.78 7.31
CA VAL A 296 5.49 -5.12 5.99
C VAL A 296 6.61 -5.27 4.95
N SER A 297 7.63 -4.42 4.98
CA SER A 297 8.78 -4.55 4.06
C SER A 297 9.58 -5.83 4.30
N GLU A 298 9.76 -6.26 5.55
CA GLU A 298 10.39 -7.56 5.86
C GLU A 298 9.54 -8.73 5.36
N LEU A 299 8.22 -8.66 5.52
CA LEU A 299 7.31 -9.66 4.98
C LEU A 299 7.42 -9.76 3.46
N LEU A 300 7.46 -8.61 2.75
CA LEU A 300 7.65 -8.54 1.30
C LEU A 300 9.03 -9.06 0.86
N ALA A 301 10.06 -8.86 1.65
CA ALA A 301 11.40 -9.40 1.36
C ALA A 301 11.43 -10.93 1.44
N LEU A 302 10.63 -11.53 2.32
CA LEU A 302 10.50 -12.99 2.44
C LEU A 302 9.67 -13.59 1.30
N SER A 303 8.60 -12.91 0.88
CA SER A 303 7.70 -13.36 -0.18
C SER A 303 6.97 -12.15 -0.80
N PRO A 304 7.39 -11.66 -1.97
CA PRO A 304 6.88 -10.40 -2.50
C PRO A 304 5.51 -10.50 -3.18
N PHE A 305 5.00 -11.72 -3.46
CA PHE A 305 3.76 -11.93 -4.21
C PHE A 305 2.76 -12.78 -3.42
N VAL A 306 1.48 -12.73 -3.82
CA VAL A 306 0.38 -13.41 -3.12
C VAL A 306 0.11 -14.82 -3.64
N ASP A 307 0.50 -15.12 -4.87
CA ASP A 307 0.15 -16.36 -5.57
C ASP A 307 1.32 -17.35 -5.73
N CYS A 308 2.54 -16.89 -5.59
CA CYS A 308 3.73 -17.74 -5.72
C CYS A 308 4.98 -17.03 -5.19
N TYR A 309 6.07 -17.76 -5.09
CA TYR A 309 7.43 -17.24 -4.93
C TYR A 309 8.23 -17.50 -6.20
N ASP A 310 8.92 -16.47 -6.71
CA ASP A 310 9.83 -16.53 -7.83
C ASP A 310 11.01 -15.59 -7.57
N GLU A 311 12.20 -16.12 -7.42
CA GLU A 311 13.42 -15.39 -7.02
C GLU A 311 13.82 -14.32 -8.06
N ASP A 312 13.68 -14.63 -9.34
CA ASP A 312 14.08 -13.71 -10.41
C ASP A 312 13.11 -12.53 -10.51
N ALA A 313 11.80 -12.81 -10.40
CA ALA A 313 10.78 -11.77 -10.33
C ALA A 313 10.91 -10.93 -9.04
N ALA A 314 11.26 -11.54 -7.91
CA ALA A 314 11.53 -10.85 -6.65
C ALA A 314 12.71 -9.87 -6.79
N ALA A 315 13.79 -10.29 -7.41
CA ALA A 315 14.95 -9.44 -7.68
C ALA A 315 14.60 -8.27 -8.61
N LEU A 316 13.78 -8.50 -9.64
CA LEU A 316 13.29 -7.43 -10.53
C LEU A 316 12.45 -6.40 -9.77
N VAL A 317 11.55 -6.85 -8.89
CA VAL A 317 10.76 -5.93 -8.04
C VAL A 317 11.65 -5.14 -7.09
N SER A 318 12.65 -5.77 -6.47
CA SER A 318 13.60 -5.10 -5.57
C SER A 318 14.41 -4.03 -6.30
N ALA A 319 14.68 -4.23 -7.60
CA ALA A 319 15.33 -3.24 -8.47
C ALA A 319 14.34 -2.21 -9.07
N GLY A 320 13.07 -2.21 -8.63
CA GLY A 320 12.06 -1.24 -9.05
C GLY A 320 11.30 -1.57 -10.34
N TYR A 321 11.61 -2.71 -10.99
CA TYR A 321 10.92 -3.10 -12.23
C TYR A 321 9.48 -3.56 -11.98
N THR A 322 8.60 -3.22 -12.91
CA THR A 322 7.16 -3.56 -12.83
C THR A 322 6.91 -4.95 -13.42
N VAL A 323 6.67 -5.93 -12.56
CA VAL A 323 6.41 -7.32 -12.98
C VAL A 323 5.10 -7.90 -12.44
N ALA A 324 4.46 -7.27 -11.47
CA ALA A 324 3.27 -7.78 -10.82
C ALA A 324 2.00 -6.98 -11.17
N TYR A 325 0.85 -7.62 -10.99
CA TYR A 325 -0.45 -6.98 -11.13
C TYR A 325 -0.78 -6.16 -9.88
N ARG A 326 -1.81 -5.30 -9.98
CA ARG A 326 -2.25 -4.42 -8.89
C ARG A 326 -2.58 -5.19 -7.61
N ASN A 327 -3.21 -6.34 -7.72
CA ASN A 327 -3.55 -7.22 -6.59
C ASN A 327 -2.36 -8.01 -6.03
N ASN A 328 -1.15 -7.62 -6.35
CA ASN A 328 0.10 -8.26 -5.92
C ASN A 328 0.29 -9.71 -6.38
N THR A 329 -0.37 -10.13 -7.46
CA THR A 329 -0.12 -11.44 -8.09
C THR A 329 0.95 -11.36 -9.16
N LEU A 330 1.73 -12.43 -9.31
CA LEU A 330 2.72 -12.59 -10.38
C LEU A 330 2.14 -13.28 -11.62
N GLN A 331 1.22 -14.21 -11.45
CA GLN A 331 0.58 -15.04 -12.49
C GLN A 331 1.60 -15.68 -13.46
N PRO A 332 2.55 -16.48 -12.98
CA PRO A 332 3.70 -16.95 -13.77
C PRO A 332 3.30 -17.83 -14.96
N SER A 333 2.16 -18.50 -14.90
CA SER A 333 1.65 -19.37 -15.97
C SER A 333 0.79 -18.67 -17.03
N ARG A 334 0.55 -17.35 -16.89
CA ARG A 334 -0.17 -16.54 -17.87
C ARG A 334 0.69 -16.32 -19.12
N ALA A 335 0.06 -16.32 -20.30
CA ALA A 335 0.73 -15.94 -21.53
C ALA A 335 1.24 -14.50 -21.46
N LEU A 336 2.51 -14.29 -21.81
CA LEU A 336 3.12 -12.97 -21.85
C LEU A 336 2.60 -12.18 -23.04
N ILE A 337 2.14 -10.95 -22.81
CA ILE A 337 1.75 -10.02 -23.86
C ILE A 337 2.82 -8.93 -24.07
N PHE A 338 2.83 -8.34 -25.25
CA PHE A 338 3.84 -7.36 -25.64
C PHE A 338 3.87 -6.14 -24.70
N GLY A 339 2.69 -5.67 -24.27
CA GLY A 339 2.58 -4.57 -23.30
C GLY A 339 3.27 -4.87 -21.98
N GLU A 340 3.14 -6.09 -21.46
CA GLU A 340 3.83 -6.53 -20.25
C GLU A 340 5.34 -6.59 -20.47
N LEU A 341 5.81 -7.20 -21.58
CA LEU A 341 7.24 -7.27 -21.88
C LEU A 341 7.87 -5.89 -21.88
N ILE A 342 7.33 -4.94 -22.63
CA ILE A 342 7.88 -3.57 -22.73
C ILE A 342 7.86 -2.90 -21.34
N THR A 343 6.78 -3.03 -20.59
CA THR A 343 6.70 -2.46 -19.23
C THR A 343 7.73 -3.07 -18.28
N MET A 344 7.96 -4.39 -18.35
CA MET A 344 8.93 -5.10 -17.51
C MET A 344 10.38 -4.71 -17.77
N ILE A 345 10.73 -4.32 -19.00
CA ILE A 345 12.13 -4.08 -19.39
C ILE A 345 12.49 -2.59 -19.47
N THR A 346 11.50 -1.69 -19.44
CA THR A 346 11.77 -0.24 -19.50
C THR A 346 12.28 0.23 -18.14
N PRO A 347 13.42 0.95 -18.09
CA PRO A 347 14.05 1.39 -16.85
C PRO A 347 13.10 2.15 -15.93
N PRO A 348 12.89 1.69 -14.68
CA PRO A 348 11.87 2.23 -13.78
C PRO A 348 12.11 3.70 -13.40
N GLU A 349 13.36 4.12 -13.25
CA GLU A 349 13.71 5.52 -12.95
C GLU A 349 13.25 6.47 -14.07
N LYS A 350 13.41 6.07 -15.35
CA LYS A 350 12.96 6.87 -16.50
C LYS A 350 11.44 6.91 -16.62
N VAL A 351 10.78 5.78 -16.34
CA VAL A 351 9.31 5.71 -16.35
C VAL A 351 8.73 6.57 -15.23
N ASN A 352 9.32 6.57 -14.04
CA ASN A 352 8.87 7.36 -12.89
C ASN A 352 9.11 8.87 -13.13
N GLU A 353 10.25 9.25 -13.69
CA GLU A 353 10.55 10.64 -14.08
C GLU A 353 9.53 11.16 -15.11
N ALA A 354 9.29 10.39 -16.17
CA ALA A 354 8.32 10.74 -17.20
C ALA A 354 6.88 10.81 -16.65
N TYR A 355 6.52 9.92 -15.73
CA TYR A 355 5.20 9.94 -15.08
C TYR A 355 5.01 11.18 -14.20
N ARG A 356 6.00 11.56 -13.39
CA ARG A 356 5.96 12.79 -12.60
C ARG A 356 5.79 14.02 -13.48
N SER A 357 6.62 14.15 -14.51
CA SER A 357 6.51 15.25 -15.50
C SER A 357 5.12 15.29 -16.17
N PHE A 358 4.55 14.13 -16.50
CA PHE A 358 3.21 14.02 -17.07
C PHE A 358 2.13 14.52 -16.09
N VAL A 359 2.22 14.15 -14.79
CA VAL A 359 1.30 14.63 -13.74
C VAL A 359 1.48 16.13 -13.52
N ASP A 360 2.72 16.60 -13.32
CA ASP A 360 3.05 18.01 -13.04
C ASP A 360 2.60 18.97 -14.16
N SER A 361 2.59 18.49 -15.40
CA SER A 361 2.08 19.21 -16.56
C SER A 361 0.55 19.18 -16.71
N GLY A 362 -0.19 18.68 -15.71
CA GLY A 362 -1.63 18.50 -15.77
C GLY A 362 -2.05 17.39 -16.76
N TYR A 363 -1.28 16.31 -16.82
CA TYR A 363 -1.48 15.16 -17.72
C TYR A 363 -1.30 15.51 -19.21
N SER A 364 -0.45 16.49 -19.52
CA SER A 364 -0.08 16.84 -20.89
C SER A 364 0.88 15.80 -21.47
N THR A 365 0.60 15.34 -22.68
CA THR A 365 1.48 14.43 -23.43
C THR A 365 2.60 15.14 -24.19
N LYS A 366 2.76 16.45 -23.99
CA LYS A 366 3.83 17.23 -24.61
C LYS A 366 5.19 16.72 -24.13
N GLY A 367 6.09 16.42 -25.04
CA GLY A 367 7.41 15.86 -24.72
C GLY A 367 7.47 14.33 -24.65
N LEU A 368 6.32 13.63 -24.76
CA LEU A 368 6.26 12.17 -24.83
C LEU A 368 6.04 11.71 -26.29
N ASP A 369 6.64 10.59 -26.68
CA ASP A 369 6.34 9.98 -27.99
C ASP A 369 4.98 9.28 -28.00
N ARG A 370 3.93 10.11 -27.85
CA ARG A 370 2.54 9.70 -27.89
C ARG A 370 2.20 8.89 -29.14
N ALA A 371 2.71 9.31 -30.29
CA ALA A 371 2.39 8.66 -31.56
C ALA A 371 2.93 7.23 -31.63
N CYS A 372 4.06 6.93 -30.98
CA CYS A 372 4.53 5.56 -30.84
C CYS A 372 3.60 4.74 -29.96
N ALA A 373 3.27 5.20 -28.76
CA ALA A 373 2.37 4.48 -27.85
C ALA A 373 0.98 4.21 -28.49
N GLU A 374 0.39 5.23 -29.17
CA GLU A 374 -0.89 5.09 -29.86
C GLU A 374 -0.85 4.09 -31.02
N SER A 375 0.32 3.94 -31.69
CA SER A 375 0.48 2.95 -32.76
C SER A 375 0.32 1.50 -32.28
N TYR A 376 0.52 1.26 -30.97
CA TYR A 376 0.28 -0.04 -30.31
C TYR A 376 -1.12 -0.16 -29.69
N GLY A 377 -1.99 0.84 -29.87
CA GLY A 377 -3.36 0.86 -29.34
C GLY A 377 -3.46 1.36 -27.89
N LEU A 378 -2.48 2.12 -27.41
CA LEU A 378 -2.46 2.70 -26.07
C LEU A 378 -2.99 4.13 -26.08
N THR A 379 -3.77 4.48 -25.05
CA THR A 379 -4.20 5.86 -24.78
C THR A 379 -3.45 6.42 -23.58
N PRO A 380 -3.39 7.75 -23.38
CA PRO A 380 -2.74 8.34 -22.20
C PRO A 380 -3.23 7.82 -20.83
N ALA A 381 -4.48 7.33 -20.78
CA ALA A 381 -5.05 6.71 -19.57
C ALA A 381 -4.63 5.25 -19.35
N HIS A 382 -3.97 4.61 -20.32
CA HIS A 382 -3.58 3.20 -20.20
C HIS A 382 -2.36 3.04 -19.31
N PRO A 383 -2.30 2.03 -18.40
CA PRO A 383 -1.16 1.82 -17.49
C PRO A 383 0.21 1.71 -18.17
N TYR A 384 0.26 1.16 -19.38
CA TYR A 384 1.50 0.97 -20.16
C TYR A 384 1.94 2.19 -20.97
N PHE A 385 1.12 3.23 -21.07
CA PHE A 385 1.35 4.36 -21.98
C PHE A 385 2.72 5.01 -21.76
N ILE A 386 3.04 5.40 -20.54
CA ILE A 386 4.31 6.07 -20.20
C ILE A 386 5.51 5.15 -20.50
N ALA A 387 5.42 3.86 -20.13
CA ALA A 387 6.49 2.92 -20.42
C ALA A 387 6.78 2.78 -21.93
N PHE A 388 5.74 2.82 -22.77
CA PHE A 388 5.90 2.77 -24.22
C PHE A 388 6.50 4.06 -24.79
N CYS A 389 6.13 5.23 -24.28
CA CYS A 389 6.75 6.49 -24.66
C CYS A 389 8.26 6.47 -24.35
N VAL A 390 8.61 6.09 -23.12
CA VAL A 390 10.01 6.00 -22.68
C VAL A 390 10.78 4.92 -23.47
N ALA A 391 10.18 3.76 -23.71
CA ALA A 391 10.81 2.69 -24.51
C ALA A 391 11.09 3.13 -25.97
N SER A 392 10.22 3.99 -26.53
CA SER A 392 10.45 4.60 -27.85
C SER A 392 11.62 5.57 -27.82
N GLU A 393 11.68 6.46 -26.84
CA GLU A 393 12.78 7.42 -26.66
C GLU A 393 14.14 6.73 -26.49
N LEU A 394 14.14 5.58 -25.81
CA LEU A 394 15.34 4.75 -25.62
C LEU A 394 15.68 3.86 -26.83
N GLY A 395 14.88 3.89 -27.91
CA GLY A 395 15.11 3.06 -29.11
C GLY A 395 14.82 1.57 -28.91
N ILE A 396 14.19 1.18 -27.80
CA ILE A 396 13.78 -0.21 -27.52
C ILE A 396 12.68 -0.65 -28.50
N ILE A 397 11.75 0.25 -28.78
CA ILE A 397 10.68 0.05 -29.77
C ILE A 397 10.61 1.22 -30.74
N ASN A 398 10.00 0.99 -31.90
CA ASN A 398 9.65 1.99 -32.88
C ASN A 398 8.14 1.95 -33.12
N ARG A 399 7.58 2.94 -33.84
CA ARG A 399 6.16 2.93 -34.22
C ARG A 399 5.77 1.60 -34.86
N ALA A 400 4.70 1.00 -34.36
CA ALA A 400 4.18 -0.24 -34.92
C ALA A 400 3.68 -0.02 -36.36
N ASN A 401 4.02 -0.94 -37.25
CA ASN A 401 3.25 -1.07 -38.51
C ASN A 401 1.83 -1.50 -38.14
N LYS A 402 0.83 -0.71 -38.50
CA LYS A 402 -0.59 -0.82 -38.09
C LYS A 402 -1.22 -2.21 -38.27
N GLU A 403 -0.58 -3.12 -39.00
CA GLU A 403 -1.13 -4.43 -39.34
C GLU A 403 -0.57 -5.62 -38.52
N LYS A 404 0.43 -5.44 -37.66
CA LYS A 404 1.16 -6.61 -37.14
C LYS A 404 1.35 -6.72 -35.63
N LEU A 405 1.36 -5.64 -34.84
CA LEU A 405 1.67 -5.72 -33.40
C LEU A 405 0.88 -4.71 -32.58
N SER A 406 0.20 -5.19 -31.54
CA SER A 406 -0.46 -4.36 -30.54
C SER A 406 0.11 -4.67 -29.15
N PHE A 407 -0.21 -3.86 -28.16
CA PHE A 407 0.19 -4.17 -26.77
C PHE A 407 -0.40 -5.50 -26.25
N LYS A 408 -1.53 -5.97 -26.83
CA LYS A 408 -2.16 -7.27 -26.48
C LYS A 408 -1.56 -8.46 -27.23
N SER A 409 -0.67 -8.24 -28.19
CA SER A 409 -0.09 -9.32 -28.97
C SER A 409 0.69 -10.29 -28.07
N PRO A 410 0.52 -11.61 -28.23
CA PRO A 410 1.30 -12.59 -27.48
C PRO A 410 2.79 -12.50 -27.90
N VAL A 411 3.66 -12.66 -26.92
CA VAL A 411 5.12 -12.65 -27.15
C VAL A 411 5.58 -14.05 -27.54
N THR A 412 6.27 -14.15 -28.69
CA THR A 412 6.96 -15.37 -29.12
C THR A 412 8.45 -15.31 -28.69
N GLY A 413 9.13 -16.44 -28.70
CA GLY A 413 10.57 -16.48 -28.42
C GLY A 413 11.39 -15.59 -29.34
N GLU A 414 11.04 -15.53 -30.63
CA GLU A 414 11.71 -14.68 -31.62
C GLU A 414 11.49 -13.19 -31.34
N LEU A 415 10.22 -12.79 -31.04
CA LEU A 415 9.89 -11.40 -30.68
C LEU A 415 10.62 -10.99 -29.39
N PHE A 416 10.62 -11.86 -28.36
CA PHE A 416 11.35 -11.64 -27.12
C PHE A 416 12.83 -11.38 -27.39
N ALA A 417 13.51 -12.30 -28.10
CA ALA A 417 14.93 -12.17 -28.41
C ALA A 417 15.24 -10.89 -29.22
N THR A 418 14.34 -10.52 -30.14
CA THR A 418 14.49 -9.30 -30.95
C THR A 418 14.46 -8.04 -30.07
N VAL A 419 13.52 -7.97 -29.13
CA VAL A 419 13.40 -6.83 -28.20
C VAL A 419 14.58 -6.82 -27.23
N MET A 420 14.94 -7.95 -26.65
CA MET A 420 16.00 -8.04 -25.66
C MET A 420 17.38 -7.69 -26.20
N ARG A 421 17.66 -7.96 -27.49
CA ARG A 421 18.92 -7.54 -28.14
C ARG A 421 19.05 -6.00 -28.26
N LYS A 422 17.97 -5.26 -28.12
CA LYS A 422 18.03 -3.78 -28.07
C LYS A 422 18.60 -3.26 -26.78
N ILE A 423 18.40 -3.99 -25.67
CA ILE A 423 18.88 -3.60 -24.33
C ILE A 423 20.12 -4.36 -23.90
N SER A 424 20.36 -5.56 -24.42
CA SER A 424 21.52 -6.39 -24.12
C SER A 424 22.00 -7.11 -25.40
N PRO A 425 22.75 -6.42 -26.29
CA PRO A 425 23.16 -6.95 -27.59
C PRO A 425 24.00 -8.23 -27.52
N ASP A 426 24.85 -8.34 -26.49
CA ASP A 426 25.80 -9.44 -26.32
C ASP A 426 25.18 -10.65 -25.56
N TYR A 427 23.94 -10.56 -25.13
CA TYR A 427 23.29 -11.64 -24.42
C TYR A 427 22.61 -12.62 -25.38
N GLU A 428 22.98 -13.90 -25.27
CA GLU A 428 22.33 -14.99 -26.02
C GLU A 428 21.02 -15.41 -25.35
N PHE A 429 19.91 -15.22 -26.04
CA PHE A 429 18.58 -15.58 -25.60
C PHE A 429 18.19 -16.96 -26.17
N THR A 430 18.21 -17.98 -25.32
CA THR A 430 17.67 -19.30 -25.67
C THR A 430 16.21 -19.34 -25.23
N THR A 431 15.31 -19.22 -26.18
CA THR A 431 13.86 -19.24 -25.90
C THR A 431 13.21 -20.49 -26.48
N LYS A 432 12.12 -20.94 -25.84
CA LYS A 432 11.29 -22.01 -26.35
C LYS A 432 10.54 -21.56 -27.62
N PRO A 433 10.27 -22.44 -28.57
CA PRO A 433 9.40 -22.11 -29.69
C PRO A 433 7.96 -21.88 -29.20
N GLY A 434 7.24 -20.99 -29.89
CA GLY A 434 5.83 -20.67 -29.59
C GLY A 434 5.64 -19.45 -28.69
N LYS A 435 4.46 -19.36 -28.06
CA LYS A 435 4.09 -18.27 -27.15
C LYS A 435 4.78 -18.49 -25.79
N LEU A 436 5.37 -17.43 -25.26
CA LEU A 436 6.02 -17.47 -23.94
C LEU A 436 5.00 -17.24 -22.82
N LEU A 437 5.25 -17.87 -21.70
CA LEU A 437 4.61 -17.58 -20.43
C LEU A 437 5.45 -16.55 -19.66
N ARG A 438 4.85 -15.86 -18.70
CA ARG A 438 5.54 -14.86 -17.88
C ARG A 438 6.76 -15.44 -17.15
N LYS A 439 6.64 -16.66 -16.58
CA LYS A 439 7.76 -17.36 -15.92
C LYS A 439 8.93 -17.70 -16.85
N ASP A 440 8.69 -17.78 -18.16
CA ASP A 440 9.76 -18.15 -19.11
C ASP A 440 10.76 -16.99 -19.33
N VAL A 441 10.47 -15.79 -18.86
CA VAL A 441 11.27 -14.60 -19.17
C VAL A 441 11.94 -13.93 -17.97
N PHE A 442 11.50 -14.17 -16.72
CA PHE A 442 12.02 -13.45 -15.55
C PHE A 442 13.53 -13.59 -15.37
N ALA A 443 14.07 -14.83 -15.47
CA ALA A 443 15.51 -15.08 -15.38
C ALA A 443 16.30 -14.36 -16.48
N HIS A 444 15.78 -14.33 -17.70
CA HIS A 444 16.40 -13.63 -18.82
C HIS A 444 16.41 -12.12 -18.63
N ILE A 445 15.29 -11.55 -18.21
CA ILE A 445 15.15 -10.11 -17.95
C ILE A 445 16.07 -9.70 -16.80
N LYS A 446 16.06 -10.44 -15.68
CA LYS A 446 16.95 -10.19 -14.54
C LYS A 446 18.41 -10.17 -14.99
N ARG A 447 18.88 -11.21 -15.69
CA ARG A 447 20.27 -11.31 -16.16
C ARG A 447 20.68 -10.18 -17.11
N ALA A 448 19.74 -9.67 -17.90
CA ALA A 448 20.01 -8.59 -18.84
C ALA A 448 20.02 -7.21 -18.17
N LEU A 449 19.24 -6.99 -17.11
CA LEU A 449 19.00 -5.68 -16.52
C LEU A 449 19.66 -5.47 -15.15
N ILE A 450 19.86 -6.54 -14.39
CA ILE A 450 20.44 -6.48 -13.04
C ILE A 450 21.81 -7.14 -13.09
N LYS A 451 22.86 -6.32 -12.98
CA LYS A 451 24.27 -6.76 -12.97
C LYS A 451 24.73 -7.09 -11.56
#